data_a3088a1709d276970ec7f5c8d4556b27
#
_entry.id   a3088a1709d276970ec7f5c8d4556b27
#
_cell.length_a   1.000
_cell.length_b   1.000
_cell.length_c   1.000
_cell.angle_alpha   90.00
_cell.angle_beta   90.00
_cell.angle_gamma   90.00
#
_symmetry.space_group_name_H-M   'P 1'
#
loop_
_entity.id
_entity.type
_entity.pdbx_description
1 polymer ?
#
loop_
_entity_poly.entity_id
_entity_poly.type
_entity_poly.pdbx_seq_one_letter_code
_entity_poly.pdbx_strand_id
1 'polypeptide(L)'
;MKLFFSKILLAFCLLTTCLNAQQASDQVMPETDTELAVNFESISTEVAKSLEAKAKGDPVFAKNWMVSVANPHAAAAGARVLSEGGTAADAMVAVQAVLGLVEPQSSGIGGGAFLVWYDGKSGEITTLDGRETAPLAATPRLFQNENGERLKFWDAVVGGRSVGVPGTPALMEAAHKKWGQNPWNSLFAEVIDLAENGFAVSPRLAALVARDAERLGRFSDTAEYFFPNEQPLVEGDLLTNTAYADVMRRIAKDGAEVIYS
;
A
#
# COMPACT_ATOMS: atom_id res chain seq x y z
N MET A 1 -7.79 49.78 -18.15
CA MET A 1 -6.59 49.14 -17.59
C MET A 1 -6.78 48.54 -16.18
N LYS A 2 -7.49 49.19 -15.25
CA LYS A 2 -7.73 48.67 -13.88
C LYS A 2 -8.65 47.45 -13.78
N LEU A 3 -9.61 47.24 -14.69
CA LEU A 3 -10.54 46.08 -14.69
C LEU A 3 -9.89 44.77 -15.19
N PHE A 4 -8.87 44.87 -16.03
CA PHE A 4 -8.18 43.68 -16.57
C PHE A 4 -7.23 43.02 -15.54
N PHE A 5 -6.59 43.83 -14.69
CA PHE A 5 -5.73 43.36 -13.63
C PHE A 5 -6.50 42.63 -12.51
N SER A 6 -7.74 43.08 -12.20
CA SER A 6 -8.56 42.44 -11.15
C SER A 6 -9.02 41.04 -11.54
N LYS A 7 -9.30 40.78 -12.84
CA LYS A 7 -9.71 39.44 -13.31
C LYS A 7 -8.54 38.44 -13.38
N ILE A 8 -7.35 38.94 -13.68
CA ILE A 8 -6.13 38.09 -13.69
C ILE A 8 -5.73 37.71 -12.26
N LEU A 9 -5.85 38.61 -11.29
CA LEU A 9 -5.56 38.34 -9.88
C LEU A 9 -6.55 37.32 -9.28
N LEU A 10 -7.84 37.38 -9.65
CA LEU A 10 -8.85 36.44 -9.19
C LEU A 10 -8.66 35.03 -9.80
N ALA A 11 -8.20 34.94 -11.05
CA ALA A 11 -7.88 33.67 -11.71
C ALA A 11 -6.62 33.02 -11.10
N PHE A 12 -5.64 33.81 -10.68
CA PHE A 12 -4.43 33.31 -10.03
C PHE A 12 -4.69 32.80 -8.60
N CYS A 13 -5.58 33.43 -7.84
CA CYS A 13 -6.00 32.96 -6.51
C CYS A 13 -6.83 31.65 -6.58
N LEU A 14 -7.60 31.43 -7.63
CA LEU A 14 -8.36 30.19 -7.81
C LEU A 14 -7.48 29.00 -8.22
N LEU A 15 -6.37 29.24 -8.92
CA LEU A 15 -5.41 28.19 -9.29
C LEU A 15 -4.54 27.76 -8.10
N THR A 16 -4.22 28.64 -7.16
CA THR A 16 -3.41 28.31 -5.99
C THR A 16 -4.17 27.52 -4.92
N THR A 17 -5.49 27.65 -4.83
CA THR A 17 -6.31 26.88 -3.88
C THR A 17 -6.53 25.43 -4.31
N CYS A 18 -6.51 25.12 -5.61
CA CYS A 18 -6.59 23.73 -6.09
C CYS A 18 -5.28 22.96 -5.88
N LEU A 19 -4.13 23.62 -5.97
CA LEU A 19 -2.82 22.98 -5.75
C LEU A 19 -2.58 22.54 -4.29
N ASN A 20 -3.10 23.31 -3.32
CA ASN A 20 -2.92 22.98 -1.91
C ASN A 20 -3.77 21.80 -1.42
N ALA A 21 -4.89 21.51 -2.07
CA ALA A 21 -5.73 20.36 -1.70
C ALA A 21 -5.11 19.01 -2.12
N GLN A 22 -4.35 19.00 -3.22
CA GLN A 22 -3.68 17.82 -3.73
C GLN A 22 -2.35 17.54 -3.00
N GLN A 23 -1.64 18.57 -2.56
CA GLN A 23 -0.39 18.43 -1.81
C GLN A 23 -0.57 17.89 -0.39
N ALA A 24 -1.73 18.07 0.24
CA ALA A 24 -1.96 17.63 1.61
C ALA A 24 -2.17 16.10 1.73
N SER A 25 -2.58 15.42 0.65
CA SER A 25 -2.77 13.96 0.64
C SER A 25 -1.50 13.18 0.29
N ASP A 26 -0.56 13.81 -0.43
CA ASP A 26 0.65 13.16 -0.96
C ASP A 26 1.94 13.50 -0.20
N GLN A 27 1.84 14.19 0.94
CA GLN A 27 3.02 14.41 1.78
C GLN A 27 3.48 13.08 2.39
N VAL A 28 4.33 12.39 1.64
CA VAL A 28 5.21 11.38 2.21
C VAL A 28 6.11 12.11 3.20
N MET A 29 5.83 11.97 4.50
CA MET A 29 6.73 12.47 5.53
C MET A 29 8.08 11.79 5.30
N PRO A 30 9.20 12.54 5.19
CA PRO A 30 10.52 11.92 5.21
C PRO A 30 10.62 11.07 6.47
N GLU A 31 11.12 9.85 6.33
CA GLU A 31 11.49 9.06 7.51
C GLU A 31 12.51 9.90 8.29
N THR A 32 12.13 10.41 9.43
CA THR A 32 13.09 11.02 10.35
C THR A 32 13.99 9.90 10.86
N ASP A 33 15.31 10.16 10.92
CA ASP A 33 16.34 9.24 11.45
C ASP A 33 16.14 9.03 12.98
N THR A 34 15.01 8.49 13.39
CA THR A 34 14.82 7.98 14.73
C THR A 34 15.47 6.61 14.81
N GLU A 35 16.28 6.38 15.84
CA GLU A 35 16.75 5.05 16.17
C GLU A 35 15.56 4.10 16.20
N LEU A 36 15.54 3.12 15.29
CA LEU A 36 14.43 2.20 15.16
C LEU A 36 14.43 1.30 16.41
N ALA A 37 13.40 1.40 17.25
CA ALA A 37 13.22 0.48 18.37
C ALA A 37 12.90 -0.95 17.86
N VAL A 38 12.37 -1.05 16.62
CA VAL A 38 12.09 -2.32 15.97
C VAL A 38 13.35 -2.90 15.35
N ASN A 39 13.74 -4.08 15.78
CA ASN A 39 14.90 -4.79 15.24
C ASN A 39 14.56 -5.49 13.92
N PHE A 40 14.51 -4.74 12.82
CA PHE A 40 14.36 -5.28 11.47
C PHE A 40 15.57 -6.07 10.97
N GLU A 41 16.75 -5.94 11.61
CA GLU A 41 17.96 -6.66 11.22
C GLU A 41 17.83 -8.17 11.41
N SER A 42 16.94 -8.61 12.31
CA SER A 42 16.66 -10.02 12.56
C SER A 42 15.85 -10.71 11.45
N ILE A 43 15.27 -9.95 10.51
CA ILE A 43 14.42 -10.50 9.44
C ILE A 43 15.24 -11.34 8.45
N SER A 44 16.33 -10.78 7.91
CA SER A 44 17.27 -11.52 7.06
C SER A 44 18.64 -10.82 6.99
N THR A 45 19.66 -11.57 6.58
CA THR A 45 21.02 -11.02 6.38
C THR A 45 21.04 -9.92 5.31
N GLU A 46 20.23 -10.03 4.27
CA GLU A 46 20.13 -9.07 3.17
C GLU A 46 19.49 -7.78 3.65
N VAL A 47 18.43 -7.88 4.45
CA VAL A 47 17.77 -6.73 5.10
C VAL A 47 18.75 -6.02 6.04
N ALA A 48 19.42 -6.75 6.92
CA ALA A 48 20.39 -6.17 7.85
C ALA A 48 21.49 -5.37 7.13
N LYS A 49 22.09 -5.92 6.08
CA LYS A 49 23.11 -5.24 5.26
C LYS A 49 22.57 -4.00 4.58
N SER A 50 21.32 -4.05 4.09
CA SER A 50 20.68 -2.91 3.42
C SER A 50 20.39 -1.78 4.40
N LEU A 51 19.94 -2.10 5.62
CA LEU A 51 19.71 -1.12 6.69
C LEU A 51 21.03 -0.48 7.15
N GLU A 52 22.10 -1.28 7.31
CA GLU A 52 23.44 -0.77 7.64
C GLU A 52 23.95 0.21 6.55
N ALA A 53 23.81 -0.14 5.26
CA ALA A 53 24.18 0.75 4.17
C ALA A 53 23.34 2.04 4.17
N LYS A 54 22.02 1.95 4.38
CA LYS A 54 21.12 3.09 4.52
C LYS A 54 21.56 4.03 5.66
N ALA A 55 21.89 3.47 6.82
CA ALA A 55 22.33 4.24 7.99
C ALA A 55 23.64 5.01 7.73
N LYS A 56 24.50 4.50 6.86
CA LYS A 56 25.75 5.15 6.42
C LYS A 56 25.56 6.12 5.25
N GLY A 57 24.39 6.16 4.63
CA GLY A 57 24.16 6.90 3.40
C GLY A 57 24.82 6.25 2.17
N ASP A 58 25.19 4.99 2.26
CA ASP A 58 25.84 4.25 1.19
C ASP A 58 24.79 3.63 0.24
N PRO A 59 25.03 3.63 -1.09
CA PRO A 59 24.15 2.95 -2.01
C PRO A 59 24.29 1.43 -1.90
N VAL A 60 23.16 0.72 -2.01
CA VAL A 60 23.13 -0.74 -2.08
C VAL A 60 23.35 -1.19 -3.52
N PHE A 61 24.28 -2.12 -3.73
CA PHE A 61 24.59 -2.70 -5.03
C PHE A 61 24.25 -4.20 -5.07
N ALA A 62 23.65 -4.64 -6.16
CA ALA A 62 23.34 -6.04 -6.40
C ALA A 62 23.86 -6.48 -7.78
N LYS A 63 24.26 -7.76 -7.91
CA LYS A 63 24.76 -8.33 -9.18
C LYS A 63 23.66 -9.06 -9.96
N ASN A 64 22.76 -9.74 -9.27
CA ASN A 64 21.81 -10.66 -9.87
C ASN A 64 20.37 -10.14 -9.85
N TRP A 65 19.93 -9.64 -8.71
CA TRP A 65 18.58 -9.12 -8.49
C TRP A 65 18.56 -8.09 -7.36
N MET A 66 17.54 -7.28 -7.32
CA MET A 66 17.32 -6.29 -6.27
C MET A 66 15.83 -6.14 -5.99
N VAL A 67 15.48 -5.92 -4.72
CA VAL A 67 14.15 -5.49 -4.27
C VAL A 67 14.31 -4.15 -3.55
N SER A 68 13.50 -3.17 -3.93
CA SER A 68 13.40 -1.89 -3.23
C SER A 68 11.95 -1.62 -2.91
N VAL A 69 11.62 -1.53 -1.63
CA VAL A 69 10.24 -1.43 -1.14
C VAL A 69 10.20 -0.77 0.22
N ALA A 70 9.03 -0.23 0.59
CA ALA A 70 8.87 0.63 1.75
C ALA A 70 9.05 -0.07 3.12
N ASN A 71 8.93 -1.40 3.19
CA ASN A 71 8.97 -2.12 4.47
C ASN A 71 9.93 -3.32 4.42
N PRO A 72 10.76 -3.53 5.46
CA PRO A 72 11.73 -4.62 5.50
C PRO A 72 11.14 -6.03 5.39
N HIS A 73 9.96 -6.31 5.96
CA HIS A 73 9.28 -7.59 5.79
C HIS A 73 8.92 -7.84 4.32
N ALA A 74 8.40 -6.84 3.63
CA ALA A 74 8.10 -6.96 2.21
C ALA A 74 9.36 -7.11 1.35
N ALA A 75 10.47 -6.44 1.73
CA ALA A 75 11.77 -6.62 1.08
C ALA A 75 12.28 -8.05 1.23
N ALA A 76 12.16 -8.64 2.43
CA ALA A 76 12.56 -10.02 2.70
C ALA A 76 11.73 -11.01 1.88
N ALA A 77 10.40 -10.84 1.80
CA ALA A 77 9.53 -11.69 1.00
C ALA A 77 9.92 -11.70 -0.48
N GLY A 78 10.16 -10.52 -1.06
CA GLY A 78 10.62 -10.40 -2.46
C GLY A 78 12.02 -10.99 -2.66
N ALA A 79 12.94 -10.74 -1.73
CA ALA A 79 14.31 -11.27 -1.78
C ALA A 79 14.32 -12.81 -1.70
N ARG A 80 13.50 -13.41 -0.83
CA ARG A 80 13.33 -14.86 -0.74
C ARG A 80 12.88 -15.43 -2.10
N VAL A 81 11.83 -14.89 -2.67
CA VAL A 81 11.31 -15.36 -3.98
C VAL A 81 12.39 -15.30 -5.08
N LEU A 82 13.13 -14.19 -5.17
CA LEU A 82 14.20 -14.04 -6.17
C LEU A 82 15.39 -14.94 -5.91
N SER A 83 15.76 -15.17 -4.63
CA SER A 83 16.86 -16.07 -4.28
C SER A 83 16.56 -17.54 -4.57
N GLU A 84 15.28 -17.92 -4.52
CA GLU A 84 14.78 -19.26 -4.87
C GLU A 84 14.60 -19.44 -6.40
N GLY A 85 14.93 -18.43 -7.21
CA GLY A 85 14.87 -18.49 -8.66
C GLY A 85 13.54 -18.02 -9.26
N GLY A 86 12.66 -17.44 -8.47
CA GLY A 86 11.43 -16.80 -8.96
C GLY A 86 11.71 -15.56 -9.81
N THR A 87 10.71 -15.14 -10.56
CA THR A 87 10.77 -13.94 -11.42
C THR A 87 10.48 -12.67 -10.61
N ALA A 88 10.71 -11.52 -11.23
CA ALA A 88 10.31 -10.24 -10.67
C ALA A 88 8.76 -10.14 -10.51
N ALA A 89 7.99 -10.82 -11.35
CA ALA A 89 6.53 -10.89 -11.19
C ALA A 89 6.12 -11.71 -9.95
N ASP A 90 6.78 -12.85 -9.72
CA ASP A 90 6.58 -13.64 -8.50
C ASP A 90 6.93 -12.83 -7.25
N ALA A 91 8.08 -12.16 -7.28
CA ALA A 91 8.52 -11.31 -6.17
C ALA A 91 7.54 -10.16 -5.91
N MET A 92 7.01 -9.51 -6.96
CA MET A 92 6.01 -8.45 -6.85
C MET A 92 4.75 -8.93 -6.14
N VAL A 93 4.25 -10.14 -6.45
CA VAL A 93 3.07 -10.70 -5.79
C VAL A 93 3.32 -10.88 -4.29
N ALA A 94 4.42 -11.51 -3.91
CA ALA A 94 4.77 -11.70 -2.50
C ALA A 94 4.97 -10.36 -1.76
N VAL A 95 5.67 -9.42 -2.37
CA VAL A 95 5.88 -8.05 -1.83
C VAL A 95 4.56 -7.34 -1.63
N GLN A 96 3.68 -7.32 -2.64
CA GLN A 96 2.39 -6.63 -2.56
C GLN A 96 1.48 -7.23 -1.50
N ALA A 97 1.45 -8.55 -1.37
CA ALA A 97 0.68 -9.22 -0.33
C ALA A 97 1.16 -8.83 1.07
N VAL A 98 2.49 -8.81 1.31
CA VAL A 98 3.06 -8.39 2.60
C VAL A 98 2.84 -6.90 2.85
N LEU A 99 3.03 -6.03 1.86
CA LEU A 99 2.79 -4.58 2.03
C LEU A 99 1.35 -4.27 2.45
N GLY A 100 0.36 -4.98 1.92
CA GLY A 100 -1.04 -4.80 2.31
C GLY A 100 -1.31 -5.11 3.79
N LEU A 101 -0.46 -5.92 4.43
CA LEU A 101 -0.50 -6.22 5.85
C LEU A 101 0.27 -5.19 6.69
N VAL A 102 1.55 -4.94 6.33
CA VAL A 102 2.49 -4.19 7.18
C VAL A 102 2.51 -2.69 6.91
N GLU A 103 1.96 -2.25 5.78
CA GLU A 103 1.82 -0.85 5.36
C GLU A 103 0.37 -0.53 4.89
N PRO A 104 -0.67 -0.85 5.69
CA PRO A 104 -2.07 -0.75 5.26
C PRO A 104 -2.51 0.67 4.92
N GLN A 105 -1.81 1.68 5.43
CA GLN A 105 -2.06 3.10 5.14
C GLN A 105 -1.62 3.51 3.72
N SER A 106 -0.80 2.70 3.04
CA SER A 106 -0.21 3.03 1.74
C SER A 106 -0.43 1.94 0.69
N SER A 107 -0.81 0.75 1.09
CA SER A 107 -0.92 -0.41 0.20
C SER A 107 -2.07 -1.32 0.65
N GLY A 108 -2.67 -2.08 -0.28
CA GLY A 108 -3.72 -3.02 0.08
C GLY A 108 -4.34 -3.71 -1.12
N ILE A 109 -5.09 -4.77 -0.83
CA ILE A 109 -5.86 -5.53 -1.84
C ILE A 109 -7.19 -4.88 -2.18
N GLY A 110 -7.64 -3.90 -1.41
CA GLY A 110 -8.89 -3.17 -1.63
C GLY A 110 -8.75 -1.97 -2.57
N GLY A 111 -7.55 -1.69 -3.07
CA GLY A 111 -7.23 -0.59 -3.95
C GLY A 111 -6.86 -1.04 -5.37
N GLY A 112 -6.22 -0.13 -6.11
CA GLY A 112 -5.67 -0.39 -7.43
C GLY A 112 -4.17 -0.22 -7.50
N ALA A 113 -3.62 -0.62 -8.62
CA ALA A 113 -2.20 -0.53 -8.89
C ALA A 113 -1.92 -0.36 -10.38
N PHE A 114 -0.73 0.15 -10.69
CA PHE A 114 -0.18 0.14 -12.04
C PHE A 114 1.12 -0.65 -12.03
N LEU A 115 1.38 -1.38 -13.10
CA LEU A 115 2.62 -2.12 -13.28
C LEU A 115 3.29 -1.72 -14.58
N VAL A 116 4.59 -1.47 -14.52
CA VAL A 116 5.47 -1.32 -15.68
C VAL A 116 6.46 -2.47 -15.66
N TRP A 117 6.41 -3.30 -16.69
CA TRP A 117 7.30 -4.43 -16.91
C TRP A 117 8.30 -4.12 -17.99
N TYR A 118 9.57 -4.31 -17.70
CA TYR A 118 10.64 -4.26 -18.70
C TYR A 118 11.22 -5.65 -18.91
N ASP A 119 11.18 -6.16 -20.13
CA ASP A 119 11.84 -7.41 -20.51
C ASP A 119 13.26 -7.13 -20.96
N GLY A 120 14.23 -7.52 -20.14
CA GLY A 120 15.66 -7.30 -20.43
C GLY A 120 16.20 -8.09 -21.62
N LYS A 121 15.49 -9.09 -22.12
CA LYS A 121 15.91 -9.88 -23.30
C LYS A 121 15.45 -9.23 -24.60
N SER A 122 14.19 -8.81 -24.66
CA SER A 122 13.61 -8.16 -25.85
C SER A 122 13.78 -6.65 -25.87
N GLY A 123 13.96 -6.02 -24.70
CA GLY A 123 13.91 -4.57 -24.52
C GLY A 123 12.49 -4.00 -24.52
N GLU A 124 11.48 -4.86 -24.54
CA GLU A 124 10.08 -4.45 -24.58
C GLU A 124 9.59 -3.93 -23.23
N ILE A 125 8.78 -2.87 -23.25
CA ILE A 125 8.08 -2.35 -22.09
C ILE A 125 6.58 -2.67 -22.24
N THR A 126 6.01 -3.31 -21.23
CA THR A 126 4.58 -3.59 -21.13
C THR A 126 4.01 -2.94 -19.87
N THR A 127 2.78 -2.44 -19.93
CA THR A 127 2.06 -1.90 -18.78
C THR A 127 0.81 -2.71 -18.48
N LEU A 128 0.46 -2.83 -17.20
CA LEU A 128 -0.84 -3.32 -16.76
C LEU A 128 -1.53 -2.22 -15.95
N ASP A 129 -2.78 -1.96 -16.29
CA ASP A 129 -3.66 -1.03 -15.60
C ASP A 129 -4.62 -1.83 -14.72
N GLY A 130 -4.38 -1.81 -13.42
CA GLY A 130 -5.22 -2.37 -12.37
C GLY A 130 -5.86 -1.26 -11.51
N ARG A 131 -6.17 -0.10 -12.12
CA ARG A 131 -6.90 0.96 -11.42
C ARG A 131 -8.28 0.48 -11.01
N GLU A 132 -8.78 1.00 -9.90
CA GLU A 132 -10.14 0.76 -9.43
C GLU A 132 -11.16 1.30 -10.45
N THR A 133 -12.23 0.57 -10.62
CA THR A 133 -13.38 1.04 -11.39
C THR A 133 -14.52 1.45 -10.46
N ALA A 134 -15.36 2.37 -10.92
CA ALA A 134 -16.55 2.73 -10.16
C ALA A 134 -17.53 1.54 -10.10
N PRO A 135 -18.18 1.27 -8.95
CA PRO A 135 -19.25 0.29 -8.89
C PRO A 135 -20.36 0.60 -9.91
N LEU A 136 -20.98 -0.43 -10.48
CA LEU A 136 -22.03 -0.27 -11.47
C LEU A 136 -23.23 0.58 -10.99
N ALA A 137 -23.48 0.60 -9.69
CA ALA A 137 -24.51 1.41 -9.06
C ALA A 137 -24.09 2.88 -8.79
N ALA A 138 -22.86 3.26 -9.11
CA ALA A 138 -22.39 4.62 -8.90
C ALA A 138 -23.14 5.60 -9.79
N THR A 139 -23.53 6.73 -9.21
CA THR A 139 -24.23 7.82 -9.92
C THR A 139 -23.46 9.13 -9.77
N PRO A 140 -23.73 10.15 -10.60
CA PRO A 140 -23.13 11.48 -10.44
C PRO A 140 -23.41 12.13 -9.08
N ARG A 141 -24.35 11.60 -8.31
CA ARG A 141 -24.72 12.09 -6.96
C ARG A 141 -24.01 11.34 -5.84
N LEU A 142 -23.10 10.41 -6.13
CA LEU A 142 -22.45 9.56 -5.13
C LEU A 142 -21.83 10.36 -3.96
N PHE A 143 -21.27 11.53 -4.25
CA PHE A 143 -20.62 12.41 -3.27
C PHE A 143 -21.45 13.67 -2.94
N GLN A 144 -22.79 13.55 -2.98
CA GLN A 144 -23.72 14.60 -2.58
C GLN A 144 -24.55 14.15 -1.38
N ASN A 145 -24.99 15.11 -0.56
CA ASN A 145 -25.98 14.90 0.48
C ASN A 145 -27.41 14.84 -0.14
N GLU A 146 -28.41 14.65 0.68
CA GLU A 146 -29.82 14.58 0.27
C GLU A 146 -30.33 15.85 -0.44
N ASN A 147 -29.74 16.99 -0.12
CA ASN A 147 -30.07 18.29 -0.74
C ASN A 147 -29.34 18.51 -2.09
N GLY A 148 -28.50 17.57 -2.55
CA GLY A 148 -27.69 17.70 -3.75
C GLY A 148 -26.41 18.53 -3.59
N GLU A 149 -26.04 18.88 -2.36
CA GLU A 149 -24.81 19.61 -2.07
C GLU A 149 -23.62 18.66 -1.95
N ARG A 150 -22.44 19.11 -2.30
CA ARG A 150 -21.20 18.33 -2.17
C ARG A 150 -20.93 18.00 -0.70
N LEU A 151 -20.57 16.76 -0.44
CA LEU A 151 -20.02 16.34 0.85
C LEU A 151 -18.67 17.03 1.12
N LYS A 152 -18.36 17.27 2.38
CA LYS A 152 -17.00 17.63 2.78
C LYS A 152 -16.05 16.49 2.43
N PHE A 153 -14.78 16.82 2.17
CA PHE A 153 -13.80 15.85 1.70
C PHE A 153 -13.74 14.59 2.57
N TRP A 154 -13.59 14.73 3.88
CA TRP A 154 -13.49 13.59 4.79
C TRP A 154 -14.80 12.81 4.96
N ASP A 155 -15.95 13.42 4.73
CA ASP A 155 -17.24 12.73 4.72
C ASP A 155 -17.47 11.98 3.39
N ALA A 156 -16.78 12.39 2.35
CA ALA A 156 -16.80 11.73 1.06
C ALA A 156 -15.84 10.53 0.99
N VAL A 157 -14.63 10.65 1.55
CA VAL A 157 -13.56 9.65 1.37
C VAL A 157 -13.47 8.60 2.48
N VAL A 158 -14.01 8.86 3.68
CA VAL A 158 -13.98 7.88 4.76
C VAL A 158 -15.18 6.95 4.69
N GLY A 159 -14.92 5.64 4.58
CA GLY A 159 -15.95 4.60 4.48
C GLY A 159 -16.17 4.07 3.07
N GLY A 160 -17.11 3.15 2.92
CA GLY A 160 -17.34 2.38 1.70
C GLY A 160 -17.75 3.18 0.46
N ARG A 161 -18.24 4.42 0.65
CA ARG A 161 -18.68 5.28 -0.48
C ARG A 161 -17.56 5.58 -1.48
N SER A 162 -16.33 5.75 -1.01
CA SER A 162 -15.16 6.08 -1.83
C SER A 162 -14.43 4.85 -2.37
N VAL A 163 -14.81 3.66 -1.93
CA VAL A 163 -14.16 2.42 -2.35
C VAL A 163 -14.65 2.03 -3.74
N GLY A 164 -13.71 1.90 -4.68
CA GLY A 164 -13.98 1.35 -6.01
C GLY A 164 -13.93 -0.18 -6.01
N VAL A 165 -14.19 -0.79 -7.15
CA VAL A 165 -13.92 -2.22 -7.37
C VAL A 165 -12.41 -2.41 -7.40
N PRO A 166 -11.84 -3.23 -6.51
CA PRO A 166 -10.38 -3.37 -6.40
C PRO A 166 -9.74 -3.90 -7.69
N GLY A 167 -8.62 -3.35 -8.07
CA GLY A 167 -7.86 -3.82 -9.23
C GLY A 167 -6.56 -4.55 -8.88
N THR A 168 -6.02 -4.31 -7.69
CA THR A 168 -4.73 -4.89 -7.25
C THR A 168 -4.70 -6.42 -7.32
N PRO A 169 -5.68 -7.19 -6.79
CA PRO A 169 -5.64 -8.65 -6.85
C PRO A 169 -5.64 -9.18 -8.29
N ALA A 170 -6.49 -8.62 -9.15
CA ALA A 170 -6.55 -9.01 -10.56
C ALA A 170 -5.24 -8.68 -11.30
N LEU A 171 -4.63 -7.53 -11.02
CA LEU A 171 -3.33 -7.15 -11.59
C LEU A 171 -2.22 -8.12 -11.16
N MET A 172 -2.16 -8.48 -9.87
CA MET A 172 -1.19 -9.45 -9.35
C MET A 172 -1.30 -10.79 -10.09
N GLU A 173 -2.52 -11.31 -10.23
CA GLU A 173 -2.77 -12.58 -10.91
C GLU A 173 -2.46 -12.48 -12.41
N ALA A 174 -2.84 -11.40 -13.08
CA ALA A 174 -2.54 -11.17 -14.50
C ALA A 174 -1.03 -11.10 -14.76
N ALA A 175 -0.28 -10.38 -13.91
CA ALA A 175 1.18 -10.31 -14.01
C ALA A 175 1.84 -11.66 -13.78
N HIS A 176 1.38 -12.40 -12.76
CA HIS A 176 1.88 -13.74 -12.48
C HIS A 176 1.59 -14.72 -13.64
N LYS A 177 0.38 -14.75 -14.18
CA LYS A 177 0.03 -15.58 -15.34
C LYS A 177 0.89 -15.28 -16.56
N LYS A 178 1.33 -14.03 -16.72
CA LYS A 178 2.13 -13.62 -17.89
C LYS A 178 3.62 -13.82 -17.70
N TRP A 179 4.16 -13.61 -16.50
CA TRP A 179 5.59 -13.54 -16.26
C TRP A 179 6.07 -14.33 -15.03
N GLY A 180 5.17 -14.91 -14.24
CA GLY A 180 5.50 -15.73 -13.08
C GLY A 180 5.96 -17.14 -13.48
N GLN A 181 6.73 -17.77 -12.60
CA GLN A 181 7.24 -19.14 -12.74
C GLN A 181 6.98 -19.99 -11.49
N ASN A 182 6.95 -19.38 -10.31
CA ASN A 182 6.71 -20.10 -9.07
C ASN A 182 5.22 -20.48 -8.96
N PRO A 183 4.87 -21.55 -8.23
CA PRO A 183 3.47 -21.85 -7.93
C PRO A 183 2.79 -20.66 -7.24
N TRP A 184 1.65 -20.21 -7.75
CA TRP A 184 0.91 -19.06 -7.22
C TRP A 184 0.72 -19.10 -5.72
N ASN A 185 0.28 -20.23 -5.18
CA ASN A 185 0.01 -20.40 -3.75
C ASN A 185 1.26 -20.24 -2.86
N SER A 186 2.45 -20.54 -3.35
CA SER A 186 3.69 -20.42 -2.59
C SER A 186 4.08 -18.97 -2.29
N LEU A 187 3.55 -18.01 -3.06
CA LEU A 187 3.86 -16.59 -2.94
C LEU A 187 3.18 -15.92 -1.74
N PHE A 188 2.23 -16.60 -1.11
CA PHE A 188 1.45 -16.08 0.03
C PHE A 188 1.85 -16.66 1.39
N ALA A 189 2.77 -17.61 1.43
CA ALA A 189 3.14 -18.29 2.67
C ALA A 189 3.62 -17.31 3.75
N GLU A 190 4.49 -16.38 3.39
CA GLU A 190 5.09 -15.42 4.34
C GLU A 190 4.07 -14.42 4.88
N VAL A 191 3.20 -13.89 4.04
CA VAL A 191 2.16 -12.95 4.50
C VAL A 191 1.14 -13.63 5.41
N ILE A 192 0.81 -14.89 5.15
CA ILE A 192 -0.09 -15.68 6.00
C ILE A 192 0.56 -15.89 7.38
N ASP A 193 1.83 -16.27 7.41
CA ASP A 193 2.58 -16.45 8.65
C ASP A 193 2.67 -15.14 9.46
N LEU A 194 3.06 -14.02 8.83
CA LEU A 194 3.10 -12.72 9.48
C LEU A 194 1.74 -12.27 10.00
N ALA A 195 0.67 -12.53 9.26
CA ALA A 195 -0.67 -12.13 9.66
C ALA A 195 -1.20 -12.95 10.87
N GLU A 196 -0.81 -14.21 11.00
CA GLU A 196 -1.22 -15.08 12.11
C GLU A 196 -0.35 -14.94 13.34
N ASN A 197 0.98 -14.93 13.16
CA ASN A 197 1.93 -14.93 14.25
C ASN A 197 2.34 -13.51 14.68
N GLY A 198 1.99 -12.51 13.87
CA GLY A 198 2.22 -11.10 14.14
C GLY A 198 3.51 -10.56 13.56
N PHE A 199 3.53 -9.25 13.39
CA PHE A 199 4.68 -8.45 12.99
C PHE A 199 4.81 -7.24 13.90
N ALA A 200 6.02 -6.72 14.05
CA ALA A 200 6.25 -5.52 14.82
C ALA A 200 5.78 -4.28 14.07
N VAL A 201 4.96 -3.45 14.71
CA VAL A 201 4.48 -2.17 14.18
C VAL A 201 5.68 -1.27 13.88
N SER A 202 5.78 -0.80 12.63
CA SER A 202 6.85 0.11 12.23
C SER A 202 6.66 1.52 12.80
N PRO A 203 7.73 2.32 12.97
CA PRO A 203 7.64 3.72 13.39
C PRO A 203 6.67 4.51 12.51
N ARG A 204 6.71 4.25 11.20
CA ARG A 204 5.85 4.90 10.22
C ARG A 204 4.38 4.57 10.42
N LEU A 205 4.05 3.29 10.60
CA LEU A 205 2.67 2.87 10.86
C LEU A 205 2.16 3.48 12.15
N ALA A 206 2.93 3.42 13.24
CA ALA A 206 2.58 4.00 14.53
C ALA A 206 2.29 5.51 14.43
N ALA A 207 3.17 6.27 13.79
CA ALA A 207 3.00 7.71 13.60
C ALA A 207 1.75 8.06 12.78
N LEU A 208 1.44 7.25 11.74
CA LEU A 208 0.28 7.49 10.89
C LEU A 208 -1.03 7.11 11.57
N VAL A 209 -1.05 6.03 12.36
CA VAL A 209 -2.20 5.65 13.21
C VAL A 209 -2.51 6.75 14.22
N ALA A 210 -1.49 7.25 14.93
CA ALA A 210 -1.67 8.33 15.89
C ALA A 210 -2.19 9.63 15.23
N ARG A 211 -1.64 10.00 14.05
CA ARG A 211 -2.05 11.18 13.30
C ARG A 211 -3.51 11.11 12.84
N ASP A 212 -3.97 9.95 12.44
CA ASP A 212 -5.28 9.75 11.82
C ASP A 212 -6.32 9.13 12.78
N ALA A 213 -6.08 9.19 14.10
CA ALA A 213 -6.88 8.56 15.13
C ALA A 213 -8.38 8.89 15.03
N GLU A 214 -8.73 10.16 14.81
CA GLU A 214 -10.13 10.58 14.66
C GLU A 214 -10.85 9.86 13.50
N ARG A 215 -10.16 9.66 12.37
CA ARG A 215 -10.73 9.01 11.19
C ARG A 215 -10.81 7.50 11.36
N LEU A 216 -9.76 6.89 11.86
CA LEU A 216 -9.69 5.44 12.12
C LEU A 216 -10.67 5.00 13.20
N GLY A 217 -10.96 5.86 14.18
CA GLY A 217 -11.93 5.61 15.23
C GLY A 217 -13.41 5.70 14.81
N ARG A 218 -13.71 6.07 13.55
CA ARG A 218 -15.12 6.20 13.08
C ARG A 218 -15.84 4.87 12.94
N PHE A 219 -15.12 3.78 12.74
CA PHE A 219 -15.68 2.43 12.58
C PHE A 219 -15.12 1.50 13.66
N SER A 220 -15.99 0.74 14.29
CA SER A 220 -15.63 -0.15 15.41
C SER A 220 -14.49 -1.10 15.07
N ASP A 221 -14.61 -1.79 13.94
CA ASP A 221 -13.62 -2.81 13.52
C ASP A 221 -12.25 -2.19 13.26
N THR A 222 -12.21 -0.99 12.67
CA THR A 222 -10.97 -0.24 12.46
C THR A 222 -10.37 0.26 13.78
N ALA A 223 -11.24 0.76 14.68
CA ALA A 223 -10.84 1.21 16.00
C ALA A 223 -10.28 0.06 16.84
N GLU A 224 -10.94 -1.09 16.85
CA GLU A 224 -10.48 -2.29 17.57
C GLU A 224 -9.10 -2.76 17.08
N TYR A 225 -8.85 -2.68 15.78
CA TYR A 225 -7.59 -3.10 15.17
C TYR A 225 -6.43 -2.14 15.46
N PHE A 226 -6.64 -0.82 15.32
CA PHE A 226 -5.58 0.17 15.45
C PHE A 226 -5.47 0.82 16.84
N PHE A 227 -6.45 0.63 17.71
CA PHE A 227 -6.48 1.18 19.07
C PHE A 227 -6.81 0.10 20.11
N PRO A 228 -5.97 -0.97 20.22
CA PRO A 228 -6.16 -1.98 21.24
C PRO A 228 -6.15 -1.31 22.61
N ASN A 229 -7.14 -1.67 23.47
CA ASN A 229 -7.34 -1.05 24.79
C ASN A 229 -7.53 0.48 24.74
N GLU A 230 -8.18 0.99 23.69
CA GLU A 230 -8.44 2.44 23.47
C GLU A 230 -7.17 3.30 23.35
N GLN A 231 -6.00 2.69 23.07
CA GLN A 231 -4.74 3.38 22.85
C GLN A 231 -4.24 3.13 21.43
N PRO A 232 -3.68 4.14 20.75
CA PRO A 232 -3.11 3.93 19.42
C PRO A 232 -1.93 2.96 19.49
N LEU A 233 -1.79 2.14 18.45
CA LEU A 233 -0.60 1.31 18.27
C LEU A 233 0.66 2.16 18.36
N VAL A 234 1.66 1.63 19.05
CA VAL A 234 3.00 2.22 19.14
C VAL A 234 4.02 1.36 18.42
N GLU A 235 5.18 1.95 18.13
CA GLU A 235 6.30 1.24 17.53
C GLU A 235 6.69 0.01 18.35
N GLY A 236 6.86 -1.12 17.68
CA GLY A 236 7.25 -2.38 18.30
C GLY A 236 6.09 -3.23 18.83
N ASP A 237 4.86 -2.72 18.88
CA ASP A 237 3.70 -3.54 19.20
C ASP A 237 3.60 -4.74 18.26
N LEU A 238 3.27 -5.91 18.81
CA LEU A 238 2.99 -7.09 17.98
C LEU A 238 1.55 -7.02 17.44
N LEU A 239 1.41 -6.88 16.13
CA LEU A 239 0.11 -6.78 15.47
C LEU A 239 -0.16 -8.04 14.65
N THR A 240 -1.34 -8.65 14.86
CA THR A 240 -1.83 -9.80 14.09
C THR A 240 -3.07 -9.41 13.27
N ASN A 241 -3.32 -10.11 12.17
CA ASN A 241 -4.53 -9.93 11.36
C ASN A 241 -4.99 -11.26 10.76
N THR A 242 -5.66 -12.07 11.56
CA THR A 242 -6.15 -13.39 11.14
C THR A 242 -7.16 -13.30 9.99
N ALA A 243 -7.98 -12.25 9.94
CA ALA A 243 -8.90 -12.02 8.83
C ALA A 243 -8.15 -11.79 7.50
N TYR A 244 -7.04 -11.06 7.54
CA TYR A 244 -6.18 -10.90 6.37
C TYR A 244 -5.53 -12.21 5.95
N ALA A 245 -5.05 -13.03 6.92
CA ALA A 245 -4.52 -14.36 6.66
C ALA A 245 -5.55 -15.25 5.94
N ASP A 246 -6.81 -15.23 6.37
CA ASP A 246 -7.88 -16.02 5.74
C ASP A 246 -8.17 -15.57 4.30
N VAL A 247 -8.18 -14.26 4.05
CA VAL A 247 -8.30 -13.73 2.68
C VAL A 247 -7.12 -14.15 1.82
N MET A 248 -5.88 -14.05 2.35
CA MET A 248 -4.67 -14.47 1.62
C MET A 248 -4.67 -15.97 1.30
N ARG A 249 -5.16 -16.83 2.21
CA ARG A 249 -5.34 -18.27 1.94
C ARG A 249 -6.33 -18.54 0.82
N ARG A 250 -7.44 -17.82 0.81
CA ARG A 250 -8.44 -17.96 -0.27
C ARG A 250 -7.86 -17.53 -1.61
N ILE A 251 -7.17 -16.38 -1.67
CA ILE A 251 -6.48 -15.92 -2.89
C ILE A 251 -5.41 -16.92 -3.32
N ALA A 252 -4.61 -17.44 -2.39
CA ALA A 252 -3.58 -18.43 -2.69
C ALA A 252 -4.13 -19.72 -3.28
N LYS A 253 -5.29 -20.15 -2.80
CA LYS A 253 -5.94 -21.40 -3.23
C LYS A 253 -6.72 -21.23 -4.52
N ASP A 254 -7.55 -20.22 -4.60
CA ASP A 254 -8.61 -20.09 -5.60
C ASP A 254 -8.39 -18.94 -6.60
N GLY A 255 -7.29 -18.16 -6.44
CA GLY A 255 -6.97 -17.01 -7.28
C GLY A 255 -7.65 -15.71 -6.83
N ALA A 256 -7.44 -14.66 -7.63
CA ALA A 256 -7.97 -13.32 -7.32
C ALA A 256 -9.49 -13.23 -7.42
N GLU A 257 -10.15 -14.14 -8.13
CA GLU A 257 -11.60 -14.16 -8.36
C GLU A 257 -12.40 -14.15 -7.06
N VAL A 258 -11.85 -14.69 -5.97
CA VAL A 258 -12.50 -14.72 -4.64
C VAL A 258 -12.79 -13.33 -4.04
N ILE A 259 -12.20 -12.27 -4.61
CA ILE A 259 -12.45 -10.89 -4.21
C ILE A 259 -13.65 -10.29 -4.96
N TYR A 260 -14.03 -10.87 -6.10
CA TYR A 260 -15.02 -10.31 -7.04
C TYR A 260 -16.33 -11.10 -7.09
N SER A 261 -16.36 -12.30 -6.54
CA SER A 261 -17.52 -13.24 -6.58
C SER A 261 -18.24 -13.37 -5.24
#